data_26f7a82436d91d313daaf170e7728687
#
_entry.id   26f7a82436d91d313daaf170e7728687
#
_cell.length_a   1.000
_cell.length_b   1.000
_cell.length_c   1.000
_cell.angle_alpha   90.00
_cell.angle_beta   90.00
_cell.angle_gamma   90.00
#
_symmetry.space_group_name_H-M   'P 1'
#
loop_
_entity.id
_entity.type
_entity.pdbx_description
1 polymer ?
#
loop_
_entity_poly.entity_id
_entity_poly.type
_entity_poly.pdbx_seq_one_letter_code
_entity_poly.pdbx_strand_id
1 'polypeptide(L)'
;MILRLRHKAARWEEQRHPRDHQGRFAEHVGAGHVTLPGTRTEGQRVSTADLLGSRYRPAGTVKAAMCDSLAQAMNSVLDDVLSDQQRDRLTRVRDGRLAAYRPESGNNGYAEYVEQADLDSGARREPWGYQRMSSEEYHQFVRAEAVSRLVTGWASTANDHDPDALALQDAAQRTFHLDGTLGWNHGDDDLAAETDRVTRDRGHVLDTFLTAMWENTQQHFAALGVTHVTVHRGFTGDYDDSHLQDLDGHGSVTGLPLRPLSSATTDEETARDFSTQGGEVSGYLISGDIPVTRVLAVPGTGIGCLDEAEVVILAGPGEWYAEEVYPSDDDGWHD
;
A
#
# COMPACT_ATOMS: atom_id res chain seq x y z
N MET A 1 1.70 21.91 -19.42
CA MET A 1 1.76 20.53 -19.92
C MET A 1 1.49 19.51 -18.80
N ILE A 2 1.96 19.74 -17.61
CA ILE A 2 1.82 18.87 -16.41
C ILE A 2 0.37 18.63 -15.96
N LEU A 3 -0.50 19.64 -16.05
CA LEU A 3 -1.94 19.49 -15.70
C LEU A 3 -2.72 18.52 -16.61
N ARG A 4 -2.28 18.32 -17.87
CA ARG A 4 -2.94 17.37 -18.79
C ARG A 4 -2.57 15.92 -18.52
N LEU A 5 -1.39 15.66 -17.96
CA LEU A 5 -0.96 14.31 -17.58
C LEU A 5 -1.65 13.81 -16.31
N ARG A 6 -1.85 14.69 -15.30
CA ARG A 6 -2.64 14.36 -14.10
C ARG A 6 -4.09 13.98 -14.44
N HIS A 7 -4.73 14.69 -15.37
CA HIS A 7 -6.09 14.34 -15.80
C HIS A 7 -6.14 13.02 -16.59
N LYS A 8 -5.10 12.66 -17.32
CA LYS A 8 -5.06 11.37 -18.03
C LYS A 8 -4.86 10.19 -17.08
N ALA A 9 -3.96 10.28 -16.10
CA ALA A 9 -3.74 9.24 -15.11
C ALA A 9 -5.01 8.99 -14.27
N ALA A 10 -5.63 10.05 -13.73
CA ALA A 10 -6.88 9.93 -12.98
C ALA A 10 -8.03 9.34 -13.82
N ARG A 11 -8.10 9.66 -15.11
CA ARG A 11 -9.10 9.09 -16.02
C ARG A 11 -8.84 7.62 -16.32
N TRP A 12 -7.56 7.21 -16.34
CA TRP A 12 -7.16 5.82 -16.55
C TRP A 12 -7.56 4.94 -15.36
N GLU A 13 -7.29 5.36 -14.13
CA GLU A 13 -7.69 4.64 -12.92
C GLU A 13 -9.20 4.44 -12.82
N GLU A 14 -10.01 5.46 -13.12
CA GLU A 14 -11.48 5.36 -13.06
C GLU A 14 -12.08 4.49 -14.18
N GLN A 15 -11.50 4.46 -15.36
CA GLN A 15 -12.07 3.74 -16.51
C GLN A 15 -11.71 2.25 -16.55
N ARG A 16 -10.61 1.85 -15.96
CA ARG A 16 -10.08 0.48 -16.06
C ARG A 16 -10.19 -0.36 -14.80
N HIS A 17 -10.41 0.29 -13.68
CA HIS A 17 -10.80 -0.37 -12.44
C HIS A 17 -12.24 0.05 -12.12
N PRO A 18 -13.24 -0.49 -12.87
CA PRO A 18 -14.63 -0.12 -12.64
C PRO A 18 -15.00 -0.49 -11.21
N ARG A 19 -15.30 0.52 -10.43
CA ARG A 19 -15.79 0.35 -9.07
C ARG A 19 -17.24 -0.07 -9.13
N ASP A 20 -17.63 -1.02 -8.29
CA ASP A 20 -19.02 -1.31 -8.05
C ASP A 20 -19.72 -0.10 -7.39
N HIS A 21 -21.04 -0.16 -7.26
CA HIS A 21 -21.85 0.87 -6.62
C HIS A 21 -21.49 1.13 -5.14
N GLN A 22 -20.57 0.33 -4.55
CA GLN A 22 -20.03 0.46 -3.19
C GLN A 22 -18.58 0.98 -3.22
N GLY A 23 -18.04 1.34 -4.38
CA GLY A 23 -16.69 1.85 -4.55
C GLY A 23 -15.58 0.80 -4.51
N ARG A 24 -15.91 -0.51 -4.65
CA ARG A 24 -14.94 -1.61 -4.70
C ARG A 24 -14.58 -1.91 -6.16
N PHE A 25 -13.34 -2.30 -6.42
CA PHE A 25 -12.92 -2.79 -7.73
C PHE A 25 -13.63 -4.12 -8.06
N ALA A 26 -14.00 -4.30 -9.32
CA ALA A 26 -14.62 -5.53 -9.79
C ALA A 26 -13.64 -6.71 -9.67
N GLU A 27 -14.14 -7.88 -9.22
CA GLU A 27 -13.32 -9.09 -9.08
C GLU A 27 -12.86 -9.58 -10.45
N HIS A 28 -11.56 -9.69 -10.66
CA HIS A 28 -10.98 -10.48 -11.74
C HIS A 28 -10.88 -11.94 -11.31
N VAL A 29 -11.52 -12.83 -12.05
CA VAL A 29 -11.52 -14.27 -11.82
C VAL A 29 -10.49 -14.90 -12.76
N GLY A 30 -9.34 -15.29 -12.24
CA GLY A 30 -8.41 -16.10 -13.00
C GLY A 30 -6.95 -16.05 -12.51
N ALA A 31 -6.62 -16.78 -11.44
CA ALA A 31 -5.21 -16.98 -11.09
C ALA A 31 -4.69 -18.26 -11.79
N GLY A 32 -3.97 -18.11 -12.88
CA GLY A 32 -3.19 -19.17 -13.51
C GLY A 32 -1.84 -19.35 -12.80
N HIS A 33 -1.43 -20.61 -12.58
CA HIS A 33 -0.08 -20.91 -12.08
C HIS A 33 0.90 -20.93 -13.24
N VAL A 34 1.88 -20.03 -13.26
CA VAL A 34 3.01 -20.08 -14.17
C VAL A 34 4.23 -20.66 -13.46
N THR A 35 4.87 -21.66 -14.09
CA THR A 35 6.13 -22.24 -13.61
C THR A 35 7.26 -21.58 -14.37
N LEU A 36 8.04 -20.72 -13.71
CA LEU A 36 9.23 -20.12 -14.32
C LEU A 36 10.28 -21.21 -14.63
N PRO A 37 10.85 -21.21 -15.85
CA PRO A 37 11.93 -22.15 -16.19
C PRO A 37 13.22 -21.69 -15.51
N GLY A 38 13.75 -22.50 -14.59
CA GLY A 38 15.15 -22.40 -14.16
C GLY A 38 15.44 -22.10 -12.70
N THR A 39 14.50 -21.69 -11.86
CA THR A 39 14.77 -21.47 -10.43
C THR A 39 14.19 -22.62 -9.58
N ARG A 40 15.03 -23.55 -9.21
CA ARG A 40 14.71 -24.59 -8.22
C ARG A 40 15.22 -24.17 -6.85
N THR A 41 14.36 -23.58 -6.06
CA THR A 41 14.38 -23.74 -4.61
C THR A 41 13.00 -24.27 -4.20
N GLU A 42 12.96 -25.48 -3.64
CA GLU A 42 11.73 -26.10 -3.13
C GLU A 42 11.24 -25.32 -1.89
N GLY A 43 10.76 -24.10 -2.09
CA GLY A 43 9.95 -23.37 -1.13
C GLY A 43 8.48 -23.78 -1.32
N GLN A 44 7.77 -24.01 -0.23
CA GLN A 44 6.35 -24.29 -0.26
C GLN A 44 5.64 -23.11 -0.94
N ARG A 45 5.02 -23.38 -2.11
CA ARG A 45 4.24 -22.36 -2.85
C ARG A 45 2.99 -22.06 -2.05
N VAL A 46 2.80 -20.81 -1.72
CA VAL A 46 1.61 -20.32 -1.02
C VAL A 46 0.67 -19.74 -2.06
N SER A 47 -0.61 -20.03 -1.94
CA SER A 47 -1.60 -19.39 -2.80
C SER A 47 -1.67 -17.88 -2.50
N THR A 48 -2.02 -17.08 -3.48
CA THR A 48 -2.29 -15.64 -3.29
C THR A 48 -3.28 -15.41 -2.15
N ALA A 49 -4.31 -16.27 -2.03
CA ALA A 49 -5.30 -16.20 -0.95
C ALA A 49 -4.69 -16.46 0.44
N ASP A 50 -3.73 -17.38 0.57
CA ASP A 50 -3.05 -17.65 1.84
C ASP A 50 -2.09 -16.50 2.19
N LEU A 51 -1.42 -15.95 1.17
CA LEU A 51 -0.48 -14.85 1.32
C LEU A 51 -1.16 -13.56 1.79
N LEU A 52 -2.31 -13.24 1.19
CA LEU A 52 -3.01 -11.97 1.40
C LEU A 52 -4.05 -12.04 2.53
N GLY A 53 -4.18 -13.21 3.17
CA GLY A 53 -5.31 -13.45 4.06
C GLY A 53 -6.59 -13.71 3.27
N SER A 54 -7.45 -14.57 3.79
CA SER A 54 -8.64 -15.08 3.10
C SER A 54 -9.40 -13.98 2.35
N ARG A 55 -9.59 -14.14 1.03
CA ARG A 55 -10.47 -13.35 0.14
C ARG A 55 -11.92 -13.23 0.66
N TYR A 56 -12.27 -13.98 1.69
CA TYR A 56 -13.61 -14.03 2.30
C TYR A 56 -13.82 -13.00 3.42
N ARG A 57 -12.78 -12.23 3.79
CA ARG A 57 -12.96 -11.14 4.76
C ARG A 57 -13.24 -9.84 4.02
N PRO A 58 -14.26 -9.05 4.43
CA PRO A 58 -14.47 -7.71 3.88
C PRO A 58 -13.17 -6.89 3.98
N ALA A 59 -12.74 -6.26 2.90
CA ALA A 59 -11.52 -5.48 2.83
C ALA A 59 -11.39 -4.46 3.98
N GLY A 60 -12.51 -3.84 4.36
CA GLY A 60 -12.57 -2.93 5.51
C GLY A 60 -12.21 -3.58 6.85
N THR A 61 -12.61 -4.85 7.08
CA THR A 61 -12.26 -5.58 8.32
C THR A 61 -10.77 -5.92 8.38
N VAL A 62 -10.18 -6.33 7.25
CA VAL A 62 -8.74 -6.60 7.15
C VAL A 62 -7.95 -5.32 7.43
N LYS A 63 -8.34 -4.21 6.80
CA LYS A 63 -7.70 -2.92 7.00
C LYS A 63 -7.81 -2.43 8.45
N ALA A 64 -8.98 -2.57 9.10
CA ALA A 64 -9.15 -2.16 10.48
C ALA A 64 -8.24 -2.96 11.43
N ALA A 65 -8.24 -4.29 11.31
CA ALA A 65 -7.39 -5.15 12.14
C ALA A 65 -5.89 -4.87 11.97
N MET A 66 -5.46 -4.60 10.74
CA MET A 66 -4.10 -4.22 10.41
C MET A 66 -3.76 -2.86 11.02
N CYS A 67 -4.62 -1.85 10.88
CA CYS A 67 -4.40 -0.53 11.47
C CYS A 67 -4.31 -0.58 13.00
N ASP A 68 -5.15 -1.40 13.65
CA ASP A 68 -5.09 -1.62 15.09
C ASP A 68 -3.76 -2.26 15.53
N SER A 69 -3.29 -3.28 14.80
CA SER A 69 -2.01 -3.93 15.06
C SER A 69 -0.82 -2.98 14.91
N LEU A 70 -0.78 -2.21 13.83
CA LEU A 70 0.26 -1.20 13.61
C LEU A 70 0.19 -0.08 14.65
N ALA A 71 -1.02 0.37 15.03
CA ALA A 71 -1.19 1.38 16.05
C ALA A 71 -0.66 0.94 17.41
N GLN A 72 -0.78 -0.34 17.75
CA GLN A 72 -0.18 -0.90 18.97
C GLN A 72 1.35 -0.93 18.88
N ALA A 73 1.91 -1.38 17.77
CA ALA A 73 3.37 -1.43 17.55
C ALA A 73 4.01 -0.04 17.55
N MET A 74 3.32 0.96 17.02
CA MET A 74 3.78 2.36 16.91
C MET A 74 3.43 3.24 18.10
N ASN A 75 2.88 2.70 19.16
CA ASN A 75 2.24 3.41 20.27
C ASN A 75 3.04 4.61 20.80
N SER A 76 4.37 4.53 20.84
CA SER A 76 5.25 5.57 21.38
C SER A 76 5.39 6.82 20.50
N VAL A 77 5.08 6.71 19.20
CA VAL A 77 5.32 7.80 18.23
C VAL A 77 4.05 8.34 17.57
N LEU A 78 2.92 7.63 17.69
CA LEU A 78 1.69 8.04 17.00
C LEU A 78 1.08 9.33 17.54
N ASP A 79 1.31 9.65 18.81
CA ASP A 79 0.81 10.89 19.40
C ASP A 79 1.47 12.14 18.78
N ASP A 80 2.66 11.98 18.18
CA ASP A 80 3.38 13.07 17.52
C ASP A 80 2.72 13.50 16.19
N VAL A 81 1.99 12.59 15.53
CA VAL A 81 1.31 12.86 14.24
C VAL A 81 -0.18 13.18 14.38
N LEU A 82 -0.71 13.20 15.59
CA LEU A 82 -2.10 13.59 15.82
C LEU A 82 -2.29 15.08 15.51
N SER A 83 -3.35 15.40 14.77
CA SER A 83 -3.74 16.78 14.53
C SER A 83 -4.18 17.48 15.83
N ASP A 84 -4.12 18.80 15.85
CA ASP A 84 -4.58 19.59 17.00
C ASP A 84 -6.04 19.30 17.34
N GLN A 85 -6.90 19.07 16.33
CA GLN A 85 -8.28 18.68 16.53
C GLN A 85 -8.41 17.31 17.21
N GLN A 86 -7.57 16.34 16.83
CA GLN A 86 -7.55 15.03 17.47
C GLN A 86 -7.08 15.12 18.92
N ARG A 87 -6.04 15.90 19.19
CA ARG A 87 -5.54 16.18 20.56
C ARG A 87 -6.58 16.87 21.43
N ASP A 88 -7.29 17.89 20.91
CA ASP A 88 -8.39 18.53 21.62
C ASP A 88 -9.51 17.55 21.96
N ARG A 89 -9.96 16.77 20.99
CA ARG A 89 -11.00 15.74 21.22
C ARG A 89 -10.58 14.71 22.26
N LEU A 90 -9.35 14.21 22.18
CA LEU A 90 -8.81 13.27 23.17
C LEU A 90 -8.87 13.86 24.58
N THR A 91 -8.45 15.12 24.74
CA THR A 91 -8.52 15.84 26.01
C THR A 91 -9.95 15.94 26.49
N ARG A 92 -10.89 16.31 25.64
CA ARG A 92 -12.31 16.49 26.00
C ARG A 92 -13.01 15.19 26.35
N VAL A 93 -12.66 14.08 25.66
CA VAL A 93 -13.17 12.74 25.99
C VAL A 93 -12.62 12.27 27.33
N ARG A 94 -11.32 12.44 27.56
CA ARG A 94 -10.68 12.10 28.83
C ARG A 94 -11.28 12.88 30.01
N ASP A 95 -11.57 14.17 29.80
CA ASP A 95 -12.14 15.04 30.82
C ASP A 95 -13.66 14.86 30.99
N GLY A 96 -14.28 13.93 30.24
CA GLY A 96 -15.73 13.68 30.31
C GLY A 96 -16.61 14.80 29.72
N ARG A 97 -16.04 15.69 28.92
CA ARG A 97 -16.78 16.79 28.26
C ARG A 97 -17.34 16.41 26.90
N LEU A 98 -16.78 15.38 26.25
CA LEU A 98 -17.18 14.87 24.95
C LEU A 98 -17.37 13.37 25.05
N ALA A 99 -18.48 12.85 24.55
CA ALA A 99 -18.70 11.42 24.35
C ALA A 99 -18.36 11.07 22.91
N ALA A 100 -17.53 10.04 22.71
CA ALA A 100 -17.15 9.51 21.41
C ALA A 100 -17.77 8.13 21.21
N TYR A 101 -18.23 7.86 19.99
CA TYR A 101 -18.95 6.66 19.63
C TYR A 101 -18.39 6.06 18.36
N ARG A 102 -18.27 4.73 18.29
CA ARG A 102 -17.92 3.98 17.07
C ARG A 102 -19.14 3.20 16.57
N PRO A 103 -19.25 2.93 15.24
CA PRO A 103 -20.31 2.07 14.71
C PRO A 103 -20.26 0.66 15.32
N GLU A 104 -21.41 0.10 15.70
CA GLU A 104 -21.50 -1.29 16.19
C GLU A 104 -21.19 -2.32 15.10
N SER A 105 -21.47 -2.00 13.84
CA SER A 105 -21.33 -2.91 12.69
C SER A 105 -19.88 -3.24 12.30
N GLY A 106 -18.89 -2.69 12.98
CA GLY A 106 -17.47 -2.90 12.63
C GLY A 106 -17.06 -2.34 11.26
N ASN A 107 -18.00 -1.73 10.52
CA ASN A 107 -17.68 -1.02 9.29
C ASN A 107 -16.89 0.24 9.62
N ASN A 108 -15.99 0.65 8.70
CA ASN A 108 -15.15 1.86 8.77
C ASN A 108 -15.99 3.16 8.79
N GLY A 109 -16.99 3.23 9.67
CA GLY A 109 -17.77 4.42 9.91
C GLY A 109 -16.95 5.43 10.72
N TYR A 110 -17.18 6.70 10.45
CA TYR A 110 -16.59 7.78 11.22
C TYR A 110 -17.09 7.73 12.65
N ALA A 111 -16.21 8.08 13.62
CA ALA A 111 -16.66 8.28 14.99
C ALA A 111 -17.67 9.43 15.05
N GLU A 112 -18.73 9.23 15.82
CA GLU A 112 -19.66 10.30 16.18
C GLU A 112 -19.32 10.90 17.52
N TYR A 113 -19.61 12.18 17.69
CA TYR A 113 -19.27 12.96 18.86
C TYR A 113 -20.50 13.70 19.39
N VAL A 114 -20.75 13.59 20.68
CA VAL A 114 -21.82 14.30 21.36
C VAL A 114 -21.26 15.02 22.60
N GLU A 115 -21.61 16.29 22.77
CA GLU A 115 -21.25 17.01 23.98
C GLU A 115 -21.90 16.35 25.19
N GLN A 116 -21.16 16.11 26.26
CA GLN A 116 -21.69 15.47 27.45
C GLN A 116 -22.83 16.26 28.07
N ALA A 117 -22.73 17.60 28.06
CA ALA A 117 -23.78 18.49 28.55
C ALA A 117 -25.12 18.34 27.78
N ASP A 118 -25.08 18.03 26.49
CA ASP A 118 -26.28 17.78 25.67
C ASP A 118 -26.93 16.44 26.03
N LEU A 119 -26.11 15.42 26.36
CA LEU A 119 -26.62 14.14 26.86
C LEU A 119 -27.26 14.31 28.25
N ASP A 120 -26.58 15.00 29.15
CA ASP A 120 -27.01 15.20 30.56
C ASP A 120 -28.31 16.02 30.64
N SER A 121 -28.48 16.98 29.73
CA SER A 121 -29.70 17.79 29.65
C SER A 121 -30.84 17.12 28.86
N GLY A 122 -30.56 16.00 28.16
CA GLY A 122 -31.51 15.35 27.26
C GLY A 122 -31.74 16.08 25.93
N ALA A 123 -30.93 17.11 25.64
CA ALA A 123 -30.98 17.85 24.38
C ALA A 123 -30.55 16.98 23.18
N ARG A 124 -29.67 15.99 23.45
CA ARG A 124 -29.29 14.96 22.48
C ARG A 124 -29.41 13.57 23.12
N ARG A 125 -29.55 12.56 22.27
CA ARG A 125 -29.49 11.14 22.65
C ARG A 125 -28.21 10.51 22.11
N GLU A 126 -27.84 9.38 22.68
CA GLU A 126 -26.79 8.54 22.11
C GLU A 126 -27.12 8.13 20.68
N PRO A 127 -26.15 8.14 19.76
CA PRO A 127 -26.37 7.75 18.36
C PRO A 127 -26.83 6.29 18.26
N TRP A 128 -27.90 6.04 17.53
CA TRP A 128 -28.40 4.70 17.32
C TRP A 128 -27.46 3.89 16.39
N GLY A 129 -27.17 2.63 16.76
CA GLY A 129 -26.25 1.79 16.00
C GLY A 129 -24.76 2.11 16.25
N TYR A 130 -24.47 2.85 17.32
CA TYR A 130 -23.13 3.17 17.75
C TYR A 130 -22.90 2.76 19.20
N GLN A 131 -21.66 2.35 19.48
CA GLN A 131 -21.19 2.01 20.82
C GLN A 131 -20.33 3.15 21.37
N ARG A 132 -20.60 3.58 22.60
CA ARG A 132 -19.77 4.55 23.29
C ARG A 132 -18.40 3.96 23.58
N MET A 133 -17.37 4.73 23.31
CA MET A 133 -15.99 4.40 23.62
C MET A 133 -15.59 4.96 25.01
N SER A 134 -14.83 4.18 25.75
CA SER A 134 -14.04 4.71 26.87
C SER A 134 -12.94 5.65 26.37
N SER A 135 -12.31 6.39 27.25
CA SER A 135 -11.18 7.27 26.89
C SER A 135 -10.02 6.49 26.27
N GLU A 136 -9.72 5.30 26.78
CA GLU A 136 -8.66 4.44 26.26
C GLU A 136 -9.02 3.88 24.87
N GLU A 137 -10.24 3.37 24.69
CA GLU A 137 -10.71 2.89 23.37
C GLU A 137 -10.72 4.01 22.34
N TYR A 138 -11.10 5.23 22.73
CA TYR A 138 -11.06 6.36 21.82
C TYR A 138 -9.62 6.75 21.45
N HIS A 139 -8.68 6.69 22.40
CA HIS A 139 -7.27 6.95 22.11
C HIS A 139 -6.72 5.95 21.10
N GLN A 140 -7.00 4.65 21.28
CA GLN A 140 -6.61 3.61 20.30
C GLN A 140 -7.28 3.83 18.93
N PHE A 141 -8.56 4.20 18.93
CA PHE A 141 -9.28 4.51 17.68
C PHE A 141 -8.62 5.65 16.90
N VAL A 142 -8.24 6.75 17.56
CA VAL A 142 -7.57 7.89 16.90
C VAL A 142 -6.19 7.51 16.38
N ARG A 143 -5.45 6.67 17.09
CA ARG A 143 -4.17 6.14 16.63
C ARG A 143 -4.32 5.24 15.40
N ALA A 144 -5.31 4.35 15.40
CA ALA A 144 -5.62 3.52 14.23
C ALA A 144 -6.04 4.37 13.01
N GLU A 145 -6.76 5.47 13.24
CA GLU A 145 -7.05 6.47 12.20
C GLU A 145 -5.78 7.12 11.63
N ALA A 146 -4.82 7.48 12.49
CA ALA A 146 -3.54 8.02 12.06
C ALA A 146 -2.75 7.02 11.19
N VAL A 147 -2.67 5.75 11.60
CA VAL A 147 -2.08 4.67 10.79
C VAL A 147 -2.83 4.50 9.48
N SER A 148 -4.16 4.52 9.49
CA SER A 148 -4.96 4.40 8.26
C SER A 148 -4.64 5.49 7.24
N ARG A 149 -4.29 6.70 7.68
CA ARG A 149 -3.85 7.77 6.78
C ARG A 149 -2.48 7.49 6.17
N LEU A 150 -1.53 6.97 6.97
CA LEU A 150 -0.21 6.56 6.45
C LEU A 150 -0.36 5.46 5.39
N VAL A 151 -1.19 4.45 5.66
CA VAL A 151 -1.47 3.36 4.71
C VAL A 151 -2.15 3.86 3.44
N THR A 152 -3.14 4.75 3.57
CA THR A 152 -3.86 5.32 2.41
C THR A 152 -2.95 6.26 1.63
N GLY A 153 -2.04 6.97 2.30
CA GLY A 153 -1.04 7.82 1.66
C GLY A 153 -0.25 7.07 0.61
N TRP A 154 0.24 5.86 0.91
CA TRP A 154 0.95 5.03 -0.07
C TRP A 154 0.11 4.77 -1.33
N ALA A 155 -1.12 4.32 -1.19
CA ALA A 155 -1.98 3.96 -2.32
C ALA A 155 -2.32 5.15 -3.25
N SER A 156 -2.29 6.39 -2.71
CA SER A 156 -2.58 7.60 -3.48
C SER A 156 -1.34 8.28 -4.08
N THR A 157 -0.14 7.88 -3.70
CA THR A 157 1.10 8.61 -3.94
C THR A 157 2.18 7.78 -4.64
N ALA A 158 1.80 6.79 -5.42
CA ALA A 158 2.74 5.92 -6.15
C ALA A 158 3.63 6.65 -7.19
N ASN A 159 3.78 7.97 -7.09
CA ASN A 159 4.52 8.78 -8.06
C ASN A 159 5.57 9.69 -7.41
N ASP A 160 6.52 10.16 -8.22
CA ASP A 160 7.70 10.93 -7.87
C ASP A 160 7.44 12.41 -7.58
N HIS A 161 6.18 12.81 -7.45
CA HIS A 161 5.79 14.21 -7.32
C HIS A 161 5.08 14.51 -5.98
N ASP A 162 5.09 13.55 -5.07
CA ASP A 162 4.46 13.69 -3.76
C ASP A 162 5.52 13.65 -2.65
N PRO A 163 5.67 14.73 -1.85
CA PRO A 163 6.69 14.80 -0.81
C PRO A 163 6.51 13.75 0.29
N ASP A 164 5.27 13.33 0.61
CA ASP A 164 5.04 12.29 1.61
C ASP A 164 5.51 10.91 1.10
N ALA A 165 5.27 10.61 -0.21
CA ALA A 165 5.78 9.40 -0.84
C ALA A 165 7.30 9.37 -0.90
N LEU A 166 7.92 10.49 -1.30
CA LEU A 166 9.37 10.62 -1.34
C LEU A 166 9.99 10.45 0.06
N ALA A 167 9.41 11.08 1.07
CA ALA A 167 9.88 10.94 2.45
C ALA A 167 9.74 9.49 2.98
N LEU A 168 8.70 8.76 2.56
CA LEU A 168 8.53 7.35 2.90
C LEU A 168 9.61 6.47 2.25
N GLN A 169 9.96 6.76 1.00
CA GLN A 169 11.05 6.09 0.29
C GLN A 169 12.40 6.36 0.97
N ASP A 170 12.71 7.63 1.30
CA ASP A 170 13.92 8.00 2.05
C ASP A 170 13.99 7.30 3.42
N ALA A 171 12.86 7.23 4.11
CA ALA A 171 12.76 6.49 5.36
C ALA A 171 13.08 5.00 5.16
N ALA A 172 12.56 4.38 4.10
CA ALA A 172 12.86 2.98 3.80
C ALA A 172 14.35 2.74 3.53
N GLN A 173 14.97 3.63 2.73
CA GLN A 173 16.40 3.56 2.45
C GLN A 173 17.25 3.61 3.73
N ARG A 174 16.90 4.54 4.64
CA ARG A 174 17.60 4.66 5.93
C ARG A 174 17.35 3.47 6.85
N THR A 175 16.08 3.08 7.03
CA THR A 175 15.65 2.06 8.00
C THR A 175 16.20 0.68 7.65
N PHE A 176 16.24 0.33 6.35
CA PHE A 176 16.66 -0.98 5.89
C PHE A 176 18.06 -1.01 5.25
N HIS A 177 18.78 0.11 5.29
CA HIS A 177 20.15 0.24 4.75
C HIS A 177 20.23 -0.23 3.29
N LEU A 178 19.32 0.24 2.44
CA LEU A 178 19.20 -0.18 1.05
C LEU A 178 20.25 0.50 0.18
N ASP A 179 21.23 -0.28 -0.29
CA ASP A 179 22.27 0.17 -1.21
C ASP A 179 21.86 -0.09 -2.67
N GLY A 180 22.37 0.72 -3.60
CA GLY A 180 22.19 0.52 -5.05
C GLY A 180 20.78 0.75 -5.57
N THR A 181 19.98 1.49 -4.83
CA THR A 181 18.65 1.92 -5.29
C THR A 181 18.78 2.96 -6.40
N LEU A 182 17.78 3.01 -7.29
CA LEU A 182 17.66 4.11 -8.24
C LEU A 182 17.73 5.43 -7.48
N GLY A 183 18.71 6.24 -7.83
CA GLY A 183 18.71 7.64 -7.45
C GLY A 183 17.46 8.27 -8.04
N TRP A 184 16.49 8.53 -7.20
CA TRP A 184 15.32 9.26 -7.63
C TRP A 184 15.63 10.75 -7.64
N ASN A 185 15.20 11.35 -8.68
CA ASN A 185 15.28 12.78 -8.80
C ASN A 185 14.13 13.36 -7.99
N HIS A 186 14.43 14.11 -6.94
CA HIS A 186 13.43 14.84 -6.16
C HIS A 186 12.67 15.90 -6.98
N GLY A 187 12.83 15.88 -8.31
CA GLY A 187 12.19 16.81 -9.22
C GLY A 187 12.85 18.18 -9.18
N ASP A 188 12.16 19.17 -8.71
CA ASP A 188 12.65 20.52 -8.52
C ASP A 188 13.06 20.81 -7.06
N ASP A 189 13.73 21.94 -6.86
CA ASP A 189 14.21 22.37 -5.54
C ASP A 189 13.05 22.55 -4.52
N ASP A 190 11.84 22.89 -4.99
CA ASP A 190 10.68 23.10 -4.11
C ASP A 190 10.16 21.74 -3.59
N LEU A 191 10.10 20.73 -4.44
CA LEU A 191 9.71 19.36 -4.03
C LEU A 191 10.73 18.75 -3.08
N ALA A 192 12.03 18.93 -3.35
CA ALA A 192 13.09 18.50 -2.45
C ALA A 192 13.00 19.16 -1.07
N ALA A 193 12.80 20.47 -1.03
CA ALA A 193 12.64 21.21 0.24
C ALA A 193 11.41 20.77 1.03
N GLU A 194 10.29 20.47 0.37
CA GLU A 194 9.08 19.97 0.99
C GLU A 194 9.28 18.54 1.53
N THR A 195 9.95 17.66 0.77
CA THR A 195 10.32 16.31 1.20
C THR A 195 11.23 16.34 2.43
N ASP A 196 12.23 17.22 2.42
CA ASP A 196 13.12 17.43 3.57
C ASP A 196 12.35 17.92 4.80
N ARG A 197 11.32 18.74 4.61
CA ARG A 197 10.45 19.20 5.70
C ARG A 197 9.65 18.03 6.28
N VAL A 198 9.02 17.21 5.43
CA VAL A 198 8.27 16.02 5.87
C VAL A 198 9.18 15.07 6.62
N THR A 199 10.38 14.81 6.09
CA THR A 199 11.38 13.93 6.71
C THR A 199 11.83 14.45 8.08
N ARG A 200 12.06 15.74 8.20
CA ARG A 200 12.44 16.37 9.48
C ARG A 200 11.33 16.30 10.53
N ASP A 201 10.09 16.52 10.10
CA ASP A 201 8.94 16.62 11.00
C ASP A 201 8.40 15.24 11.40
N ARG A 202 8.49 14.25 10.51
CA ARG A 202 7.84 12.94 10.67
C ARG A 202 8.77 11.74 10.46
N GLY A 203 10.05 11.92 10.16
CA GLY A 203 10.95 10.82 9.78
C GLY A 203 10.97 9.69 10.80
N HIS A 204 11.01 10.00 12.11
CA HIS A 204 10.97 9.00 13.17
C HIS A 204 9.67 8.19 13.21
N VAL A 205 8.54 8.79 12.80
CA VAL A 205 7.25 8.09 12.67
C VAL A 205 7.27 7.18 11.47
N LEU A 206 7.81 7.64 10.32
CA LEU A 206 7.93 6.85 9.10
C LEU A 206 8.86 5.65 9.32
N ASP A 207 10.02 5.85 9.97
CA ASP A 207 10.95 4.76 10.30
C ASP A 207 10.28 3.70 11.20
N THR A 208 9.53 4.14 12.23
CA THR A 208 8.78 3.24 13.12
C THR A 208 7.65 2.52 12.37
N PHE A 209 6.94 3.22 11.48
CA PHE A 209 5.86 2.66 10.66
C PHE A 209 6.38 1.55 9.74
N LEU A 210 7.48 1.80 9.05
CA LEU A 210 8.13 0.82 8.17
C LEU A 210 8.60 -0.40 8.95
N THR A 211 9.24 -0.20 10.09
CA THR A 211 9.69 -1.28 10.95
C THR A 211 8.52 -2.15 11.44
N ALA A 212 7.45 -1.52 11.94
CA ALA A 212 6.26 -2.22 12.41
C ALA A 212 5.57 -3.03 11.31
N MET A 213 5.47 -2.48 10.08
CA MET A 213 4.93 -3.20 8.93
C MET A 213 5.79 -4.41 8.57
N TRP A 214 7.10 -4.21 8.50
CA TRP A 214 8.03 -5.29 8.20
C TRP A 214 7.94 -6.42 9.22
N GLU A 215 7.94 -6.10 10.52
CA GLU A 215 7.80 -7.09 11.60
C GLU A 215 6.48 -7.84 11.52
N ASN A 216 5.35 -7.16 11.30
CA ASN A 216 4.04 -7.79 11.08
C ASN A 216 4.08 -8.75 9.90
N THR A 217 4.71 -8.34 8.80
CA THR A 217 4.84 -9.13 7.58
C THR A 217 5.71 -10.36 7.80
N GLN A 218 6.85 -10.21 8.50
CA GLN A 218 7.71 -11.36 8.83
C GLN A 218 6.99 -12.38 9.74
N GLN A 219 6.22 -11.90 10.72
CA GLN A 219 5.40 -12.77 11.57
C GLN A 219 4.33 -13.51 10.76
N HIS A 220 3.69 -12.83 9.81
CA HIS A 220 2.71 -13.43 8.91
C HIS A 220 3.32 -14.57 8.09
N PHE A 221 4.45 -14.32 7.42
CA PHE A 221 5.14 -15.34 6.64
C PHE A 221 5.68 -16.50 7.49
N ALA A 222 6.20 -16.19 8.67
CA ALA A 222 6.66 -17.23 9.61
C ALA A 222 5.49 -18.15 10.03
N ALA A 223 4.29 -17.60 10.27
CA ALA A 223 3.10 -18.38 10.59
C ALA A 223 2.63 -19.27 9.44
N LEU A 224 2.90 -18.87 8.19
CA LEU A 224 2.60 -19.64 6.98
C LEU A 224 3.71 -20.62 6.59
N GLY A 225 4.91 -20.53 7.19
CA GLY A 225 6.09 -21.31 6.82
C GLY A 225 6.67 -20.91 5.46
N VAL A 226 6.42 -19.67 5.00
CA VAL A 226 6.85 -19.16 3.69
C VAL A 226 8.21 -18.51 3.81
N THR A 227 9.10 -18.78 2.88
CA THR A 227 10.46 -18.21 2.82
C THR A 227 10.69 -17.33 1.59
N HIS A 228 9.94 -17.56 0.51
CA HIS A 228 10.01 -16.82 -0.75
C HIS A 228 8.60 -16.58 -1.31
N VAL A 229 8.47 -15.51 -2.07
CA VAL A 229 7.24 -15.12 -2.77
C VAL A 229 7.60 -14.83 -4.21
N THR A 230 6.90 -15.47 -5.16
CA THR A 230 6.98 -15.07 -6.57
C THR A 230 6.15 -13.82 -6.78
N VAL A 231 6.77 -12.79 -7.34
CA VAL A 231 6.14 -11.51 -7.60
C VAL A 231 6.36 -11.10 -9.06
N HIS A 232 5.43 -10.29 -9.55
CA HIS A 232 5.41 -9.73 -10.89
C HIS A 232 5.29 -8.22 -10.81
N ARG A 233 5.90 -7.52 -11.77
CA ARG A 233 5.78 -6.07 -11.90
C ARG A 233 5.80 -5.65 -13.36
N GLY A 234 4.83 -4.82 -13.75
CA GLY A 234 4.78 -4.20 -15.07
C GLY A 234 5.50 -2.85 -15.11
N PHE A 235 6.18 -2.57 -16.22
CA PHE A 235 6.74 -1.28 -16.56
C PHE A 235 6.26 -0.88 -17.95
N THR A 236 5.87 0.36 -18.13
CA THR A 236 5.53 0.89 -19.46
C THR A 236 6.76 1.11 -20.33
N GLY A 237 6.59 1.12 -21.65
CA GLY A 237 7.69 1.23 -22.62
C GLY A 237 8.55 2.49 -22.54
N ASP A 238 8.08 3.52 -21.83
CA ASP A 238 8.86 4.75 -21.57
C ASP A 238 9.88 4.58 -20.42
N TYR A 239 10.00 3.37 -19.87
CA TYR A 239 10.97 3.08 -18.82
C TYR A 239 12.37 3.02 -19.42
N ASP A 240 13.15 4.08 -19.17
CA ASP A 240 14.52 4.23 -19.66
C ASP A 240 15.52 3.45 -18.80
N ASP A 241 15.41 2.12 -18.84
CA ASP A 241 16.36 1.23 -18.19
C ASP A 241 17.15 0.42 -19.21
N SER A 242 18.44 0.70 -19.30
CA SER A 242 19.38 0.00 -20.20
C SER A 242 19.40 -1.52 -19.97
N HIS A 243 19.07 -1.99 -18.74
CA HIS A 243 19.00 -3.43 -18.44
C HIS A 243 17.82 -4.13 -19.10
N LEU A 244 16.76 -3.40 -19.44
CA LEU A 244 15.58 -3.95 -20.14
C LEU A 244 15.65 -3.72 -21.64
N GLN A 245 16.26 -2.59 -22.09
CA GLN A 245 16.36 -2.24 -23.50
C GLN A 245 17.21 -3.22 -24.34
N ASP A 246 18.17 -3.91 -23.71
CA ASP A 246 19.04 -4.89 -24.36
C ASP A 246 18.41 -6.30 -24.46
N LEU A 247 17.17 -6.47 -23.97
CA LEU A 247 16.46 -7.74 -24.07
C LEU A 247 15.93 -7.96 -25.51
N ASP A 248 16.28 -9.09 -26.11
CA ASP A 248 15.67 -9.57 -27.35
C ASP A 248 14.42 -10.40 -27.02
N GLY A 249 13.35 -9.69 -26.70
CA GLY A 249 12.03 -10.25 -26.35
C GLY A 249 11.90 -10.75 -24.91
N HIS A 250 12.82 -11.56 -24.41
CA HIS A 250 12.77 -12.07 -23.02
C HIS A 250 14.12 -12.58 -22.53
N GLY A 251 14.34 -12.55 -21.21
CA GLY A 251 15.57 -13.08 -20.63
C GLY A 251 15.73 -12.81 -19.13
N SER A 252 16.83 -13.33 -18.57
CA SER A 252 17.21 -13.06 -17.17
C SER A 252 17.91 -11.72 -17.07
N VAL A 253 17.47 -10.90 -16.12
CA VAL A 253 18.05 -9.59 -15.79
C VAL A 253 18.54 -9.61 -14.35
N THR A 254 19.79 -9.21 -14.16
CA THR A 254 20.38 -9.06 -12.82
C THR A 254 20.68 -7.60 -12.54
N GLY A 255 20.55 -7.19 -11.29
CA GLY A 255 20.87 -5.82 -10.88
C GLY A 255 19.86 -4.77 -11.37
N LEU A 256 18.61 -5.18 -11.59
CA LEU A 256 17.54 -4.25 -11.93
C LEU A 256 17.43 -3.18 -10.83
N PRO A 257 17.60 -1.89 -11.16
CA PRO A 257 17.56 -0.82 -10.17
C PRO A 257 16.11 -0.56 -9.77
N LEU A 258 15.71 -1.08 -8.62
CA LEU A 258 14.42 -0.80 -8.02
C LEU A 258 14.50 0.41 -7.09
N ARG A 259 13.39 1.12 -6.91
CA ARG A 259 13.26 2.13 -5.86
C ARG A 259 13.32 1.47 -4.49
N PRO A 260 13.68 2.20 -3.42
CA PRO A 260 13.70 1.66 -2.05
C PRO A 260 12.46 0.86 -1.71
N LEU A 261 11.28 1.38 -2.07
CA LEU A 261 10.00 0.68 -2.04
C LEU A 261 9.46 0.54 -3.45
N SER A 262 9.10 -0.65 -3.84
CA SER A 262 8.50 -0.92 -5.14
C SER A 262 7.25 -1.76 -4.98
N SER A 263 6.17 -1.36 -5.67
CA SER A 263 4.97 -2.16 -5.80
C SER A 263 5.21 -3.32 -6.76
N ALA A 264 4.77 -4.49 -6.39
CA ALA A 264 4.71 -5.68 -7.22
C ALA A 264 3.39 -6.40 -6.91
N THR A 265 3.06 -7.44 -7.66
CA THR A 265 1.86 -8.24 -7.41
C THR A 265 2.18 -9.72 -7.47
N THR A 266 1.35 -10.55 -6.84
CA THR A 266 1.39 -12.01 -7.03
C THR A 266 0.52 -12.47 -8.19
N ASP A 267 -0.20 -11.56 -8.83
CA ASP A 267 -1.05 -11.81 -9.99
C ASP A 267 -0.35 -11.29 -11.26
N GLU A 268 0.06 -12.21 -12.11
CA GLU A 268 0.77 -11.90 -13.35
C GLU A 268 -0.10 -11.08 -14.32
N GLU A 269 -1.42 -11.35 -14.38
CA GLU A 269 -2.34 -10.65 -15.27
C GLU A 269 -2.42 -9.17 -14.87
N THR A 270 -2.56 -8.89 -13.57
CA THR A 270 -2.49 -7.53 -13.03
C THR A 270 -1.18 -6.83 -13.41
N ALA A 271 -0.03 -7.50 -13.29
CA ALA A 271 1.24 -6.91 -13.68
C ALA A 271 1.35 -6.65 -15.19
N ARG A 272 0.79 -7.55 -15.99
CA ARG A 272 0.74 -7.42 -17.47
C ARG A 272 -0.12 -6.23 -17.89
N ASP A 273 -1.25 -6.03 -17.24
CA ASP A 273 -2.11 -4.87 -17.47
C ASP A 273 -1.38 -3.55 -17.16
N PHE A 274 -0.61 -3.51 -16.06
CA PHE A 274 0.22 -2.35 -15.74
C PHE A 274 1.32 -2.11 -16.79
N SER A 275 1.92 -3.16 -17.35
CA SER A 275 2.99 -3.02 -18.35
C SER A 275 2.49 -2.43 -19.66
N THR A 276 1.25 -2.71 -20.04
CA THR A 276 0.65 -2.26 -21.28
C THR A 276 -0.29 -1.07 -21.13
N GLN A 277 -0.44 -0.53 -19.91
CA GLN A 277 -1.49 0.45 -19.58
C GLN A 277 -2.87 -0.04 -20.06
N GLY A 278 -3.12 -1.35 -19.88
CA GLY A 278 -4.33 -2.04 -20.31
C GLY A 278 -4.44 -2.15 -21.83
N GLY A 279 -3.33 -2.36 -22.54
CA GLY A 279 -3.30 -2.57 -23.97
C GLY A 279 -3.11 -1.31 -24.82
N GLU A 280 -2.72 -0.17 -24.23
CA GLU A 280 -2.48 1.06 -25.01
C GLU A 280 -1.05 1.20 -25.51
N VAL A 281 -0.07 0.65 -24.79
CA VAL A 281 1.36 0.76 -25.09
C VAL A 281 2.06 -0.59 -24.90
N SER A 282 3.23 -0.77 -25.50
CA SER A 282 4.12 -1.87 -25.14
C SER A 282 4.88 -1.56 -23.84
N GLY A 283 5.32 -2.61 -23.17
CA GLY A 283 6.08 -2.48 -21.93
C GLY A 283 6.82 -3.75 -21.56
N TYR A 284 7.26 -3.84 -20.33
CA TYR A 284 7.99 -4.99 -19.81
C TYR A 284 7.29 -5.57 -18.59
N LEU A 285 7.21 -6.89 -18.54
CA LEU A 285 6.82 -7.65 -17.36
C LEU A 285 8.06 -8.27 -16.76
N ILE A 286 8.34 -7.98 -15.49
CA ILE A 286 9.38 -8.69 -14.74
C ILE A 286 8.76 -9.62 -13.72
N SER A 287 9.40 -10.77 -13.52
CA SER A 287 8.99 -11.78 -12.55
C SER A 287 10.21 -12.23 -11.74
N GLY A 288 10.06 -12.39 -10.44
CA GLY A 288 11.16 -12.81 -9.57
C GLY A 288 10.69 -13.56 -8.35
N ASP A 289 11.57 -14.39 -7.80
CA ASP A 289 11.35 -15.10 -6.55
C ASP A 289 12.07 -14.37 -5.42
N ILE A 290 11.29 -13.65 -4.61
CA ILE A 290 11.80 -12.71 -3.61
C ILE A 290 11.82 -13.36 -2.23
N PRO A 291 12.96 -13.38 -1.51
CA PRO A 291 12.97 -13.82 -0.13
C PRO A 291 12.06 -12.94 0.72
N VAL A 292 11.26 -13.54 1.61
CA VAL A 292 10.28 -12.80 2.43
C VAL A 292 10.91 -11.67 3.25
N THR A 293 12.20 -11.75 3.57
CA THR A 293 12.93 -10.67 4.24
C THR A 293 12.99 -9.38 3.44
N ARG A 294 12.76 -9.44 2.13
CA ARG A 294 12.63 -8.29 1.24
C ARG A 294 11.17 -7.86 1.00
N VAL A 295 10.21 -8.51 1.61
CA VAL A 295 8.81 -8.07 1.54
C VAL A 295 8.53 -7.17 2.74
N LEU A 296 8.26 -5.90 2.47
CA LEU A 296 7.89 -4.92 3.49
C LEU A 296 6.46 -5.17 3.96
N ALA A 297 5.54 -5.32 3.02
CA ALA A 297 4.12 -5.44 3.33
C ALA A 297 3.36 -6.24 2.27
N VAL A 298 2.29 -6.87 2.73
CA VAL A 298 1.19 -7.40 1.92
C VAL A 298 -0.11 -6.83 2.45
N PRO A 299 -1.21 -6.83 1.70
CA PRO A 299 -2.51 -6.42 2.20
C PRO A 299 -2.89 -7.19 3.47
N GLY A 300 -3.17 -6.47 4.54
CA GLY A 300 -3.44 -7.07 5.88
C GLY A 300 -2.26 -7.01 6.85
N THR A 301 -1.04 -6.75 6.41
CA THR A 301 0.11 -6.52 7.30
C THR A 301 0.60 -5.07 7.27
N GLY A 302 0.30 -4.33 6.22
CA GLY A 302 0.72 -2.95 6.04
C GLY A 302 0.10 -2.28 4.81
N ILE A 303 0.90 -1.47 4.12
CA ILE A 303 0.53 -0.84 2.85
C ILE A 303 0.35 -1.90 1.77
N GLY A 304 -0.51 -1.62 0.80
CA GLY A 304 -0.79 -2.48 -0.34
C GLY A 304 -2.28 -2.50 -0.71
N CYS A 305 -2.57 -2.70 -1.98
CA CYS A 305 -3.92 -2.83 -2.52
C CYS A 305 -4.32 -4.31 -2.54
N LEU A 306 -5.40 -4.65 -1.84
CA LEU A 306 -5.89 -6.03 -1.76
C LEU A 306 -6.40 -6.53 -3.12
N ASP A 307 -7.07 -5.66 -3.87
CA ASP A 307 -7.69 -6.02 -5.15
C ASP A 307 -6.65 -6.26 -6.26
N GLU A 308 -5.45 -5.65 -6.10
CA GLU A 308 -4.30 -5.82 -7.00
C GLU A 308 -3.34 -6.92 -6.53
N ALA A 309 -3.67 -7.64 -5.46
CA ALA A 309 -2.77 -8.60 -4.82
C ALA A 309 -1.36 -8.03 -4.60
N GLU A 310 -1.30 -6.72 -4.24
CA GLU A 310 -0.07 -5.95 -4.16
C GLU A 310 0.86 -6.49 -3.08
N VAL A 311 2.13 -6.58 -3.42
CA VAL A 311 3.24 -6.89 -2.52
C VAL A 311 4.22 -5.73 -2.59
N VAL A 312 4.47 -5.06 -1.48
CA VAL A 312 5.46 -3.98 -1.43
C VAL A 312 6.81 -4.59 -1.08
N ILE A 313 7.77 -4.44 -1.99
CA ILE A 313 9.10 -5.02 -1.87
C ILE A 313 10.16 -3.96 -1.58
N LEU A 314 11.16 -4.33 -0.79
CA LEU A 314 12.38 -3.57 -0.56
C LEU A 314 13.35 -3.80 -1.72
N ALA A 315 14.02 -2.73 -2.18
CA ALA A 315 15.10 -2.85 -3.15
C ALA A 315 16.20 -3.80 -2.65
N GLY A 316 16.94 -4.37 -3.58
CA GLY A 316 18.05 -5.25 -3.25
C GLY A 316 18.39 -6.20 -4.40
N PRO A 317 19.48 -6.98 -4.26
CA PRO A 317 19.90 -7.89 -5.29
C PRO A 317 18.83 -8.95 -5.59
N GLY A 318 18.74 -9.33 -6.85
CA GLY A 318 17.82 -10.38 -7.29
C GLY A 318 18.06 -10.70 -8.76
N GLU A 319 17.65 -11.88 -9.15
CA GLU A 319 17.54 -12.28 -10.53
C GLU A 319 16.07 -12.17 -10.92
N TRP A 320 15.82 -11.47 -12.01
CA TRP A 320 14.49 -11.26 -12.55
C TRP A 320 14.42 -11.91 -13.93
N TYR A 321 13.30 -12.49 -14.24
CA TYR A 321 12.95 -12.83 -15.60
C TYR A 321 12.13 -11.69 -16.16
N ALA A 322 12.56 -11.14 -17.31
CA ALA A 322 11.86 -10.06 -17.97
C ALA A 322 11.37 -10.53 -19.35
N GLU A 323 10.19 -10.07 -19.73
CA GLU A 323 9.64 -10.24 -21.07
C GLU A 323 9.06 -8.91 -21.56
N GLU A 324 9.21 -8.65 -22.85
CA GLU A 324 8.53 -7.57 -23.53
C GLU A 324 7.07 -7.93 -23.79
N VAL A 325 6.16 -7.06 -23.43
CA VAL A 325 4.72 -7.25 -23.56
C VAL A 325 4.17 -6.22 -24.54
N TYR A 326 3.44 -6.71 -25.53
CA TYR A 326 2.79 -5.87 -26.52
C TYR A 326 1.30 -5.73 -26.26
N PRO A 327 0.67 -4.64 -26.69
CA PRO A 327 -0.78 -4.53 -26.71
C PRO A 327 -1.39 -5.71 -27.46
N SER A 328 -2.47 -6.27 -26.94
CA SER A 328 -3.20 -7.30 -27.69
C SER A 328 -3.82 -6.65 -28.94
N ASP A 329 -3.54 -7.19 -30.13
CA ASP A 329 -4.17 -6.77 -31.40
C ASP A 329 -5.68 -7.10 -31.47
N ASP A 330 -6.28 -7.48 -30.34
CA ASP A 330 -7.63 -8.04 -30.28
C ASP A 330 -8.75 -6.98 -30.13
N ASP A 331 -8.49 -5.72 -30.51
CA ASP A 331 -9.59 -4.80 -30.84
C ASP A 331 -10.15 -5.14 -32.22
N GLY A 332 -10.80 -6.32 -32.24
CA GLY A 332 -11.60 -6.78 -33.37
C GLY A 332 -12.68 -5.78 -33.76
N TRP A 333 -12.27 -4.78 -34.51
CA TRP A 333 -13.17 -4.10 -35.42
C TRP A 333 -13.54 -5.10 -36.55
N HIS A 334 -14.42 -6.00 -36.23
CA HIS A 334 -15.18 -6.68 -37.27
C HIS A 334 -16.28 -5.75 -37.73
N ASP A 335 -16.08 -5.21 -38.94
CA ASP A 335 -17.08 -4.47 -39.74
C ASP A 335 -18.43 -5.20 -39.85
#